data_cf354f902e6b647971b88eb4b53576f0
#
_entry.id   cf354f902e6b647971b88eb4b53576f0
#
_cell.length_a   1.000
_cell.length_b   1.000
_cell.length_c   1.000
_cell.angle_alpha   90.00
_cell.angle_beta   90.00
_cell.angle_gamma   90.00
#
_symmetry.space_group_name_H-M   'P 1'
#
loop_
_entity.id
_entity.type
_entity.pdbx_description
1 polymer ?
#
loop_
_entity_poly.entity_id
_entity_poly.type
_entity_poly.pdbx_seq_one_letter_code
_entity_poly.pdbx_strand_id
1 'polypeptide(L)'
;LNNRLNFKHIFNTILQQSCLLCTGHNGGEYGLCSGCLQSLPWHHAAQCPQCGLLTDGLICGSCLKSPPSFDATHALFRYDYPLDRLLQHYKYNESLHLADTFSTLFINRLLDTGHTNSSIDLIMPMPMHDERLKQRGFNQALEIARLISKNRQIELDSISCRRTRLTPPQASLPLKDRIKNIRGAFECNKNLQGLHIALIDDVMTTGASLNELAKTLKQAGAAHVECWVIARTLPKPY
;
A
#
# COMPACT_ATOMS: atom_id res chain seq x y z
N LEU A 1 28.46 16.30 5.98
CA LEU A 1 27.36 16.39 4.98
C LEU A 1 26.01 15.97 5.58
N ASN A 2 25.70 16.42 6.83
CA ASN A 2 24.55 15.97 7.63
C ASN A 2 23.63 17.14 8.06
N ASN A 3 23.37 18.12 7.18
CA ASN A 3 22.64 19.34 7.58
C ASN A 3 21.15 19.39 7.19
N ARG A 4 20.61 18.37 6.52
CA ARG A 4 19.17 18.35 6.12
C ARG A 4 18.22 17.69 7.14
N LEU A 5 18.74 16.84 8.03
CA LEU A 5 17.95 16.19 9.09
C LEU A 5 17.59 17.14 10.24
N ASN A 6 18.37 18.15 10.50
CA ASN A 6 18.16 19.08 11.61
C ASN A 6 17.03 20.10 11.36
N PHE A 7 16.73 20.46 10.12
CA PHE A 7 15.69 21.46 9.83
C PHE A 7 14.26 20.91 10.06
N LYS A 8 13.98 19.65 9.71
CA LYS A 8 12.66 19.04 10.01
C LYS A 8 12.42 18.90 11.51
N HIS A 9 13.43 18.53 12.28
CA HIS A 9 13.32 18.44 13.74
C HIS A 9 13.09 19.82 14.40
N ILE A 10 13.76 20.85 13.95
CA ILE A 10 13.62 22.22 14.49
C ILE A 10 12.24 22.79 14.14
N PHE A 11 11.72 22.58 12.92
CA PHE A 11 10.39 23.02 12.51
C PHE A 11 9.27 22.31 13.28
N ASN A 12 9.40 21.00 13.53
CA ASN A 12 8.42 20.24 14.32
C ASN A 12 8.39 20.62 15.81
N THR A 13 9.46 21.21 16.32
CA THR A 13 9.55 21.67 17.73
C THR A 13 8.93 23.06 17.93
N ILE A 14 8.91 23.88 16.86
CA ILE A 14 8.41 25.27 16.93
C ILE A 14 6.93 25.36 16.55
N LEU A 15 6.44 24.50 15.62
CA LEU A 15 5.05 24.40 15.23
C LEU A 15 4.51 23.05 15.74
N GLN A 16 3.91 23.06 16.92
CA GLN A 16 3.22 21.89 17.48
C GLN A 16 2.10 21.46 16.50
N GLN A 17 2.39 20.46 15.66
CA GLN A 17 1.39 19.89 14.79
C GLN A 17 0.35 19.12 15.63
N SER A 18 -0.92 19.36 15.37
CA SER A 18 -1.99 18.60 15.98
C SER A 18 -1.95 17.15 15.50
N CYS A 19 -2.31 16.23 16.38
CA CYS A 19 -2.45 14.82 16.02
C CYS A 19 -3.54 14.62 14.97
N LEU A 20 -3.23 13.94 13.87
CA LEU A 20 -4.16 13.68 12.75
C LEU A 20 -5.39 12.84 13.12
N LEU A 21 -5.35 12.14 14.27
CA LEU A 21 -6.47 11.31 14.75
C LEU A 21 -7.29 11.98 15.83
N CYS A 22 -6.62 12.46 16.89
CA CYS A 22 -7.33 12.99 18.07
C CYS A 22 -7.32 14.52 18.17
N THR A 23 -6.64 15.21 17.21
CA THR A 23 -6.47 16.67 17.19
C THR A 23 -5.71 17.25 18.40
N GLY A 24 -5.19 16.43 19.29
CA GLY A 24 -4.37 16.85 20.42
C GLY A 24 -3.07 17.54 19.97
N HIS A 25 -2.49 18.38 20.86
CA HIS A 25 -1.41 19.30 20.52
C HIS A 25 -0.04 18.67 20.23
N ASN A 26 0.13 17.34 20.29
CA ASN A 26 1.41 16.68 20.04
C ASN A 26 1.25 15.61 18.95
N GLY A 27 1.40 16.01 17.70
CA GLY A 27 1.35 15.11 16.54
C GLY A 27 2.58 14.22 16.38
N GLY A 28 3.64 14.40 17.17
CA GLY A 28 4.84 13.57 17.08
C GLY A 28 5.49 13.52 15.70
N GLU A 29 6.42 12.60 15.54
CA GLU A 29 7.21 12.42 14.30
C GLU A 29 6.37 12.02 13.09
N TYR A 30 5.29 11.26 13.32
CA TYR A 30 4.43 10.71 12.27
C TYR A 30 3.13 11.49 12.06
N GLY A 31 3.01 12.69 12.62
CA GLY A 31 1.74 13.41 12.65
C GLY A 31 0.69 12.76 13.57
N LEU A 32 1.11 11.80 14.41
CA LEU A 32 0.26 11.08 15.37
C LEU A 32 0.89 11.15 16.75
N CYS A 33 0.12 11.45 17.79
CA CYS A 33 0.60 11.35 19.16
C CYS A 33 0.89 9.87 19.52
N SER A 34 1.69 9.65 20.55
CA SER A 34 2.12 8.30 20.95
C SER A 34 0.93 7.37 21.25
N GLY A 35 -0.12 7.86 21.90
CA GLY A 35 -1.32 7.08 22.20
C GLY A 35 -2.08 6.69 20.92
N CYS A 36 -2.25 7.61 19.98
CA CYS A 36 -2.89 7.30 18.70
C CYS A 36 -2.05 6.36 17.85
N LEU A 37 -0.73 6.51 17.82
CA LEU A 37 0.18 5.61 17.12
C LEU A 37 0.10 4.18 17.68
N GLN A 38 0.07 4.04 19.01
CA GLN A 38 -0.07 2.73 19.67
C GLN A 38 -1.44 2.09 19.44
N SER A 39 -2.50 2.88 19.30
CA SER A 39 -3.86 2.39 19.06
C SER A 39 -4.14 1.98 17.61
N LEU A 40 -3.21 2.19 16.69
CA LEU A 40 -3.38 1.73 15.31
C LEU A 40 -3.48 0.19 15.25
N PRO A 41 -4.31 -0.34 14.36
CA PRO A 41 -4.53 -1.79 14.23
C PRO A 41 -3.36 -2.46 13.50
N TRP A 42 -2.20 -2.51 14.12
CA TRP A 42 -0.99 -3.12 13.56
C TRP A 42 -1.22 -4.57 13.15
N HIS A 43 -0.65 -4.96 12.01
CA HIS A 43 -0.76 -6.33 11.49
C HIS A 43 0.47 -7.16 11.89
N HIS A 44 0.57 -7.50 13.19
CA HIS A 44 1.70 -8.23 13.77
C HIS A 44 1.49 -9.75 13.88
N ALA A 45 0.24 -10.22 13.79
CA ALA A 45 -0.06 -11.64 13.95
C ALA A 45 0.50 -12.45 12.78
N ALA A 46 0.75 -13.73 13.01
CA ALA A 46 1.16 -14.65 11.96
C ALA A 46 0.15 -14.67 10.81
N GLN A 47 0.65 -14.62 9.58
CA GLN A 47 -0.16 -14.40 8.38
C GLN A 47 0.30 -15.28 7.22
N CYS A 48 -0.59 -15.54 6.30
CA CYS A 48 -0.27 -16.17 5.03
C CYS A 48 0.75 -15.30 4.27
N PRO A 49 1.94 -15.82 3.93
CA PRO A 49 2.97 -15.03 3.25
C PRO A 49 2.51 -14.52 1.88
N GLN A 50 1.61 -15.25 1.23
CA GLN A 50 1.08 -14.85 -0.08
C GLN A 50 0.06 -13.72 0.00
N CYS A 51 -1.02 -13.86 0.81
CA CYS A 51 -2.17 -12.94 0.74
C CYS A 51 -2.36 -12.05 1.98
N GLY A 52 -1.54 -12.20 3.01
CA GLY A 52 -1.60 -11.40 4.24
C GLY A 52 -2.84 -11.65 5.11
N LEU A 53 -3.60 -12.75 4.90
CA LEU A 53 -4.67 -13.14 5.82
C LEU A 53 -4.08 -13.83 7.05
N LEU A 54 -4.76 -13.71 8.18
CA LEU A 54 -4.33 -14.37 9.42
C LEU A 54 -4.29 -15.89 9.26
N THR A 55 -3.17 -16.46 9.62
CA THR A 55 -2.91 -17.92 9.68
C THR A 55 -1.91 -18.16 10.80
N ASP A 56 -1.41 -19.38 10.90
CA ASP A 56 -0.27 -19.77 11.75
C ASP A 56 1.10 -19.50 11.08
N GLY A 57 1.14 -18.65 10.05
CA GLY A 57 2.36 -18.33 9.28
C GLY A 57 2.52 -19.18 8.01
N LEU A 58 1.63 -20.17 7.79
CA LEU A 58 1.62 -21.00 6.59
C LEU A 58 0.71 -20.40 5.50
N ILE A 59 0.87 -20.89 4.28
CA ILE A 59 0.00 -20.53 3.15
C ILE A 59 -1.43 -20.96 3.47
N CYS A 60 -2.38 -20.04 3.38
CA CYS A 60 -3.79 -20.31 3.69
C CYS A 60 -4.45 -21.23 2.66
N GLY A 61 -5.53 -21.91 3.08
CA GLY A 61 -6.26 -22.84 2.21
C GLY A 61 -6.78 -22.20 0.90
N SER A 62 -7.11 -20.92 0.91
CA SER A 62 -7.53 -20.22 -0.31
C SER A 62 -6.38 -20.06 -1.31
N CYS A 63 -5.18 -19.70 -0.85
CA CYS A 63 -3.99 -19.59 -1.69
C CYS A 63 -3.48 -20.96 -2.16
N LEU A 64 -3.60 -22.01 -1.34
CA LEU A 64 -3.29 -23.38 -1.76
C LEU A 64 -4.22 -23.84 -2.88
N LYS A 65 -5.52 -23.56 -2.76
CA LYS A 65 -6.51 -23.96 -3.76
C LYS A 65 -6.46 -23.14 -5.06
N SER A 66 -6.16 -21.85 -4.94
CA SER A 66 -6.13 -20.90 -6.06
C SER A 66 -5.06 -19.84 -5.79
N PRO A 67 -3.77 -20.14 -6.13
CA PRO A 67 -2.68 -19.21 -5.90
C PRO A 67 -2.91 -17.89 -6.63
N PRO A 68 -2.68 -16.74 -5.99
CA PRO A 68 -2.66 -15.46 -6.69
C PRO A 68 -1.43 -15.36 -7.61
N SER A 69 -1.45 -14.40 -8.53
CA SER A 69 -0.33 -14.14 -9.45
C SER A 69 0.82 -13.36 -8.79
N PHE A 70 0.58 -12.73 -7.65
CA PHE A 70 1.63 -12.14 -6.82
C PHE A 70 2.22 -13.19 -5.87
N ASP A 71 3.48 -13.04 -5.52
CA ASP A 71 4.25 -14.03 -4.76
C ASP A 71 4.17 -13.79 -3.25
N ALA A 72 4.10 -12.52 -2.82
CA ALA A 72 4.06 -12.14 -1.40
C ALA A 72 3.19 -10.91 -1.14
N THR A 73 2.78 -10.73 0.11
CA THR A 73 2.07 -9.54 0.60
C THR A 73 2.63 -9.07 1.92
N HIS A 74 3.00 -7.79 1.98
CA HIS A 74 3.41 -7.09 3.19
C HIS A 74 2.38 -6.00 3.50
N ALA A 75 1.68 -6.17 4.61
CA ALA A 75 0.66 -5.24 5.08
C ALA A 75 1.08 -4.64 6.42
N LEU A 76 1.02 -3.31 6.53
CA LEU A 76 1.42 -2.62 7.75
C LEU A 76 0.34 -2.74 8.85
N PHE A 77 -0.94 -2.60 8.45
CA PHE A 77 -2.08 -2.59 9.34
C PHE A 77 -3.19 -3.55 8.88
N ARG A 78 -4.04 -3.91 9.80
CA ARG A 78 -5.39 -4.40 9.49
C ARG A 78 -6.28 -3.20 9.12
N TYR A 79 -7.15 -3.35 8.13
CA TYR A 79 -8.12 -2.32 7.80
C TYR A 79 -9.25 -2.32 8.84
N ASP A 80 -9.07 -1.55 9.92
CA ASP A 80 -9.96 -1.47 11.07
C ASP A 80 -9.89 -0.06 11.67
N TYR A 81 -10.79 0.27 12.62
CA TYR A 81 -10.74 1.51 13.38
C TYR A 81 -9.46 1.57 14.26
N PRO A 82 -8.78 2.71 14.35
CA PRO A 82 -9.08 4.03 13.76
C PRO A 82 -8.40 4.31 12.41
N LEU A 83 -7.70 3.35 11.84
CA LEU A 83 -6.98 3.51 10.58
C LEU A 83 -7.92 3.81 9.38
N ASP A 84 -9.12 3.23 9.38
CA ASP A 84 -10.13 3.46 8.35
C ASP A 84 -10.44 4.95 8.19
N ARG A 85 -10.48 5.71 9.29
CA ARG A 85 -10.68 7.16 9.31
C ARG A 85 -9.51 7.90 8.64
N LEU A 86 -8.27 7.54 8.97
CA LEU A 86 -7.08 8.14 8.34
C LEU A 86 -7.05 7.86 6.83
N LEU A 87 -7.36 6.63 6.41
CA LEU A 87 -7.38 6.25 5.00
C LEU A 87 -8.53 6.92 4.22
N GLN A 88 -9.69 7.14 4.86
CA GLN A 88 -10.77 7.92 4.27
C GLN A 88 -10.35 9.38 4.11
N HIS A 89 -9.75 9.96 5.15
CA HIS A 89 -9.23 11.33 5.10
C HIS A 89 -8.17 11.49 4.00
N TYR A 90 -7.26 10.53 3.87
CA TYR A 90 -6.25 10.49 2.82
C TYR A 90 -6.87 10.45 1.41
N LYS A 91 -7.99 9.74 1.23
CA LYS A 91 -8.64 9.61 -0.08
C LYS A 91 -9.40 10.84 -0.55
N TYR A 92 -9.92 11.65 0.37
CA TYR A 92 -10.91 12.67 0.02
C TYR A 92 -10.51 14.10 0.39
N ASN A 93 -9.50 14.31 1.23
CA ASN A 93 -9.16 15.63 1.77
C ASN A 93 -7.77 16.14 1.36
N GLU A 94 -7.20 15.64 0.25
CA GLU A 94 -5.88 16.05 -0.28
C GLU A 94 -4.75 16.07 0.78
N SER A 95 -4.87 15.20 1.79
CA SER A 95 -3.96 15.14 2.93
C SER A 95 -2.64 14.44 2.56
N LEU A 96 -1.86 15.05 1.66
CA LEU A 96 -0.59 14.49 1.16
C LEU A 96 0.41 14.17 2.28
N HIS A 97 0.33 14.88 3.42
CA HIS A 97 1.14 14.57 4.61
C HIS A 97 0.87 13.16 5.18
N LEU A 98 -0.31 12.57 4.93
CA LEU A 98 -0.57 11.18 5.30
C LEU A 98 0.25 10.19 4.44
N ALA A 99 0.62 10.55 3.21
CA ALA A 99 1.56 9.75 2.44
C ALA A 99 2.92 9.66 3.14
N ASP A 100 3.43 10.77 3.69
CA ASP A 100 4.68 10.81 4.47
C ASP A 100 4.58 9.93 5.73
N THR A 101 3.48 10.05 6.48
CA THR A 101 3.19 9.20 7.64
C THR A 101 3.20 7.71 7.27
N PHE A 102 2.42 7.32 6.28
CA PHE A 102 2.28 5.90 5.90
C PHE A 102 3.57 5.34 5.32
N SER A 103 4.27 6.09 4.45
CA SER A 103 5.52 5.63 3.87
C SER A 103 6.61 5.47 4.92
N THR A 104 6.75 6.42 5.85
CA THR A 104 7.74 6.36 6.93
C THR A 104 7.46 5.18 7.87
N LEU A 105 6.20 4.99 8.28
CA LEU A 105 5.82 3.84 9.10
C LEU A 105 6.04 2.52 8.38
N PHE A 106 5.74 2.45 7.07
CA PHE A 106 5.98 1.26 6.25
C PHE A 106 7.46 0.91 6.18
N ILE A 107 8.32 1.90 5.90
CA ILE A 107 9.77 1.73 5.84
C ILE A 107 10.30 1.22 7.18
N ASN A 108 10.00 1.93 8.27
CA ASN A 108 10.56 1.63 9.59
C ASN A 108 10.08 0.28 10.15
N ARG A 109 8.87 -0.14 9.81
CA ARG A 109 8.27 -1.35 10.40
C ARG A 109 8.40 -2.61 9.56
N LEU A 110 8.46 -2.49 8.25
CA LEU A 110 8.51 -3.65 7.36
C LEU A 110 9.85 -3.77 6.64
N LEU A 111 10.38 -2.68 6.11
CA LEU A 111 11.60 -2.74 5.31
C LEU A 111 12.86 -2.81 6.18
N ASP A 112 12.94 -1.99 7.23
CA ASP A 112 14.15 -1.94 8.09
C ASP A 112 14.22 -3.10 9.08
N THR A 113 13.11 -3.81 9.33
CA THR A 113 13.09 -5.00 10.19
C THR A 113 13.42 -6.29 9.44
N GLY A 114 13.72 -6.22 8.14
CA GLY A 114 14.10 -7.39 7.33
C GLY A 114 12.94 -8.33 7.02
N HIS A 115 11.69 -7.90 7.17
CA HIS A 115 10.53 -8.69 6.78
C HIS A 115 10.39 -8.88 5.27
N THR A 116 11.14 -8.11 4.46
CA THR A 116 11.24 -8.28 3.02
C THR A 116 12.61 -8.85 2.69
N ASN A 117 12.67 -10.13 2.31
CA ASN A 117 13.91 -10.83 2.00
C ASN A 117 14.35 -10.70 0.53
N SER A 118 13.52 -10.10 -0.32
CA SER A 118 13.77 -9.97 -1.74
C SER A 118 14.42 -8.63 -2.09
N SER A 119 15.42 -8.66 -2.97
CA SER A 119 15.89 -7.45 -3.64
C SER A 119 14.81 -7.00 -4.61
N ILE A 120 14.23 -5.83 -4.41
CA ILE A 120 13.25 -5.22 -5.31
C ILE A 120 13.98 -4.31 -6.30
N ASP A 121 13.78 -4.56 -7.59
CA ASP A 121 14.37 -3.78 -8.67
C ASP A 121 13.49 -2.56 -9.03
N LEU A 122 12.17 -2.70 -8.90
CA LEU A 122 11.21 -1.72 -9.38
C LEU A 122 10.01 -1.56 -8.44
N ILE A 123 9.64 -0.32 -8.15
CA ILE A 123 8.40 0.01 -7.44
C ILE A 123 7.36 0.46 -8.47
N MET A 124 6.17 -0.13 -8.42
CA MET A 124 5.01 0.26 -9.22
C MET A 124 3.82 0.59 -8.32
N PRO A 125 3.24 1.80 -8.42
CA PRO A 125 1.99 2.11 -7.75
C PRO A 125 0.82 1.45 -8.49
N MET A 126 -0.24 1.06 -7.76
CA MET A 126 -1.50 0.65 -8.36
C MET A 126 -2.02 1.73 -9.32
N PRO A 127 -2.16 1.44 -10.63
CA PRO A 127 -2.64 2.42 -11.58
C PRO A 127 -4.08 2.83 -11.30
N MET A 128 -4.34 4.13 -11.36
CA MET A 128 -5.68 4.71 -11.26
C MET A 128 -6.20 5.04 -12.66
N HIS A 129 -7.48 4.79 -12.90
CA HIS A 129 -8.13 5.21 -14.15
C HIS A 129 -8.22 6.75 -14.20
N ASP A 130 -8.03 7.34 -15.39
CA ASP A 130 -7.96 8.80 -15.59
C ASP A 130 -9.18 9.55 -15.04
N GLU A 131 -10.39 9.01 -15.21
CA GLU A 131 -11.61 9.61 -14.65
C GLU A 131 -11.59 9.68 -13.12
N ARG A 132 -11.01 8.67 -12.44
CA ARG A 132 -10.86 8.70 -10.99
C ARG A 132 -9.76 9.65 -10.55
N LEU A 133 -8.68 9.74 -11.34
CA LEU A 133 -7.60 10.68 -11.08
C LEU A 133 -8.11 12.11 -11.17
N LYS A 134 -8.93 12.43 -12.19
CA LYS A 134 -9.60 13.73 -12.32
C LYS A 134 -10.52 14.06 -11.15
N GLN A 135 -11.26 13.06 -10.64
CA GLN A 135 -12.18 13.23 -9.51
C GLN A 135 -11.46 13.40 -8.17
N ARG A 136 -10.29 12.75 -7.99
CA ARG A 136 -9.55 12.74 -6.72
C ARG A 136 -8.41 13.75 -6.66
N GLY A 137 -7.94 14.25 -7.80
CA GLY A 137 -6.79 15.13 -7.89
C GLY A 137 -5.43 14.41 -7.82
N PHE A 138 -5.34 13.24 -7.17
CA PHE A 138 -4.09 12.51 -7.01
C PHE A 138 -4.28 10.98 -6.88
N ASN A 139 -3.19 10.22 -7.08
CA ASN A 139 -3.16 8.77 -6.86
C ASN A 139 -2.45 8.47 -5.54
N GLN A 140 -3.19 7.96 -4.56
CA GLN A 140 -2.71 7.63 -3.21
C GLN A 140 -1.52 6.67 -3.22
N ALA A 141 -1.61 5.62 -4.03
CA ALA A 141 -0.56 4.63 -4.15
C ALA A 141 0.72 5.24 -4.74
N LEU A 142 0.60 6.18 -5.69
CA LEU A 142 1.73 6.87 -6.30
C LEU A 142 2.45 7.77 -5.29
N GLU A 143 1.73 8.51 -4.45
CA GLU A 143 2.37 9.38 -3.46
C GLU A 143 3.17 8.57 -2.43
N ILE A 144 2.62 7.45 -1.95
CA ILE A 144 3.34 6.53 -1.07
C ILE A 144 4.55 5.92 -1.79
N ALA A 145 4.36 5.44 -3.03
CA ALA A 145 5.43 4.82 -3.83
C ALA A 145 6.61 5.77 -4.07
N ARG A 146 6.35 7.05 -4.36
CA ARG A 146 7.40 8.08 -4.54
C ARG A 146 8.28 8.24 -3.31
N LEU A 147 7.67 8.26 -2.13
CA LEU A 147 8.40 8.44 -0.88
C LEU A 147 9.22 7.21 -0.52
N ILE A 148 8.68 6.00 -0.71
CA ILE A 148 9.39 4.73 -0.50
C ILE A 148 10.55 4.61 -1.50
N SER A 149 10.30 4.84 -2.80
CA SER A 149 11.31 4.80 -3.87
C SER A 149 12.47 5.74 -3.57
N LYS A 150 12.18 6.99 -3.19
CA LYS A 150 13.20 7.99 -2.84
C LYS A 150 14.02 7.58 -1.61
N ASN A 151 13.37 7.04 -0.59
CA ASN A 151 14.05 6.63 0.65
C ASN A 151 14.93 5.39 0.42
N ARG A 152 14.43 4.40 -0.31
CA ARG A 152 15.12 3.13 -0.56
C ARG A 152 16.00 3.14 -1.79
N GLN A 153 16.00 4.22 -2.58
CA GLN A 153 16.75 4.36 -3.84
C GLN A 153 16.41 3.26 -4.86
N ILE A 154 15.13 2.85 -4.88
CA ILE A 154 14.59 1.87 -5.85
C ILE A 154 13.91 2.64 -6.98
N GLU A 155 14.08 2.20 -8.23
CA GLU A 155 13.43 2.81 -9.39
C GLU A 155 11.91 2.82 -9.24
N LEU A 156 11.25 3.94 -9.60
CA LEU A 156 9.80 4.08 -9.63
C LEU A 156 9.30 4.13 -11.07
N ASP A 157 8.42 3.21 -11.42
CA ASP A 157 7.70 3.23 -12.69
C ASP A 157 6.20 3.42 -12.47
N SER A 158 5.69 4.59 -12.81
CA SER A 158 4.27 4.94 -12.65
C SER A 158 3.53 5.10 -13.99
N ILE A 159 4.19 4.80 -15.12
CA ILE A 159 3.67 5.10 -16.46
C ILE A 159 3.55 3.88 -17.37
N SER A 160 4.40 2.86 -17.20
CA SER A 160 4.42 1.69 -18.09
C SER A 160 3.20 0.81 -17.94
N CYS A 161 2.53 0.81 -16.78
CA CYS A 161 1.28 0.11 -16.55
C CYS A 161 0.12 1.09 -16.42
N ARG A 162 -0.98 0.83 -17.12
CA ARG A 162 -2.18 1.66 -17.13
C ARG A 162 -3.42 0.86 -16.79
N ARG A 163 -4.38 1.52 -16.14
CA ARG A 163 -5.72 0.97 -15.95
C ARG A 163 -6.61 1.47 -17.07
N THR A 164 -6.94 0.59 -18.01
CA THR A 164 -7.67 0.92 -19.24
C THR A 164 -9.20 0.87 -19.10
N ARG A 165 -9.69 0.23 -18.01
CA ARG A 165 -11.13 0.11 -17.78
C ARG A 165 -11.56 0.85 -16.52
N LEU A 166 -12.54 1.75 -16.69
CA LEU A 166 -13.26 2.33 -15.56
C LEU A 166 -14.17 1.27 -14.96
N THR A 167 -13.86 0.80 -13.76
CA THR A 167 -14.71 -0.14 -13.03
C THR A 167 -15.33 0.56 -11.82
N PRO A 168 -16.58 0.25 -11.42
CA PRO A 168 -17.19 0.82 -10.22
C PRO A 168 -16.28 0.68 -9.00
N PRO A 169 -16.43 1.54 -7.96
CA PRO A 169 -15.69 1.39 -6.72
C PRO A 169 -15.90 -0.04 -6.18
N GLN A 170 -14.80 -0.77 -5.95
CA GLN A 170 -14.90 -2.17 -5.50
C GLN A 170 -15.63 -2.30 -4.15
N ALA A 171 -15.60 -1.24 -3.32
CA ALA A 171 -16.30 -1.22 -2.04
C ALA A 171 -17.83 -1.37 -2.15
N SER A 172 -18.41 -0.98 -3.29
CA SER A 172 -19.87 -1.05 -3.54
C SER A 172 -20.36 -2.38 -4.15
N LEU A 173 -19.45 -3.31 -4.48
CA LEU A 173 -19.80 -4.54 -5.19
C LEU A 173 -19.68 -5.78 -4.31
N PRO A 174 -20.53 -6.81 -4.52
CA PRO A 174 -20.35 -8.14 -3.94
C PRO A 174 -19.00 -8.75 -4.34
N LEU A 175 -18.46 -9.63 -3.49
CA LEU A 175 -17.13 -10.21 -3.64
C LEU A 175 -16.88 -10.87 -5.01
N LYS A 176 -17.88 -11.65 -5.51
CA LYS A 176 -17.81 -12.34 -6.80
C LYS A 176 -17.74 -11.38 -7.99
N ASP A 177 -18.40 -10.24 -7.89
CA ASP A 177 -18.45 -9.24 -8.96
C ASP A 177 -17.17 -8.40 -9.03
N ARG A 178 -16.44 -8.24 -7.90
CA ARG A 178 -15.14 -7.57 -7.87
C ARG A 178 -14.11 -8.24 -8.76
N ILE A 179 -14.08 -9.58 -8.78
CA ILE A 179 -13.14 -10.36 -9.59
C ILE A 179 -13.48 -10.25 -11.08
N LYS A 180 -14.77 -10.34 -11.43
CA LYS A 180 -15.22 -10.22 -12.84
C LYS A 180 -14.96 -8.81 -13.40
N ASN A 181 -15.19 -7.78 -12.60
CA ASN A 181 -15.06 -6.40 -13.02
C ASN A 181 -13.61 -5.97 -13.30
N ILE A 182 -12.65 -6.53 -12.58
CA ILE A 182 -11.24 -6.11 -12.70
C ILE A 182 -10.48 -6.88 -13.79
N ARG A 183 -11.02 -7.99 -14.27
CA ARG A 183 -10.36 -8.86 -15.26
C ARG A 183 -10.05 -8.10 -16.56
N GLY A 184 -8.77 -8.11 -17.00
CA GLY A 184 -8.29 -7.38 -18.18
C GLY A 184 -8.39 -5.86 -18.05
N ALA A 185 -8.33 -5.32 -16.83
CA ALA A 185 -8.41 -3.87 -16.60
C ALA A 185 -7.05 -3.17 -16.66
N PHE A 186 -5.97 -3.93 -16.80
CA PHE A 186 -4.61 -3.37 -16.84
C PHE A 186 -3.87 -3.78 -18.10
N GLU A 187 -3.03 -2.89 -18.60
CA GLU A 187 -2.09 -3.11 -19.69
C GLU A 187 -0.69 -2.66 -19.25
N CYS A 188 0.33 -3.38 -19.67
CA CYS A 188 1.73 -3.01 -19.46
C CYS A 188 2.45 -3.02 -20.81
N ASN A 189 3.14 -1.92 -21.14
CA ASN A 189 3.85 -1.73 -22.41
C ASN A 189 5.38 -1.82 -22.28
N LYS A 190 5.89 -2.22 -21.10
CA LYS A 190 7.32 -2.36 -20.80
C LYS A 190 7.68 -3.84 -20.71
N ASN A 191 8.87 -4.21 -21.25
CA ASN A 191 9.45 -5.51 -20.96
C ASN A 191 9.99 -5.52 -19.52
N LEU A 192 9.50 -6.43 -18.69
CA LEU A 192 9.85 -6.57 -17.28
C LEU A 192 10.64 -7.84 -16.99
N GLN A 193 11.27 -8.41 -18.02
CA GLN A 193 11.96 -9.71 -17.95
C GLN A 193 12.95 -9.78 -16.78
N GLY A 194 12.71 -10.73 -15.88
CA GLY A 194 13.56 -11.03 -14.74
C GLY A 194 13.45 -10.10 -13.56
N LEU A 195 12.66 -9.00 -13.64
CA LEU A 195 12.56 -8.02 -12.57
C LEU A 195 11.73 -8.51 -11.38
N HIS A 196 12.16 -8.12 -10.19
CA HIS A 196 11.42 -8.22 -8.94
C HIS A 196 10.71 -6.89 -8.65
N ILE A 197 9.39 -6.92 -8.54
CA ILE A 197 8.55 -5.72 -8.50
C ILE A 197 7.76 -5.64 -7.20
N ALA A 198 7.80 -4.48 -6.55
CA ALA A 198 6.89 -4.14 -5.45
C ALA A 198 5.70 -3.33 -5.98
N LEU A 199 4.50 -3.89 -5.86
CA LEU A 199 3.23 -3.20 -6.13
C LEU A 199 2.77 -2.46 -4.88
N ILE A 200 2.63 -1.14 -4.98
CA ILE A 200 2.13 -0.31 -3.88
C ILE A 200 0.64 -0.06 -4.02
N ASP A 201 -0.12 -0.30 -2.95
CA ASP A 201 -1.53 0.13 -2.85
C ASP A 201 -1.86 0.60 -1.42
N ASP A 202 -2.94 1.34 -1.25
CA ASP A 202 -3.37 1.81 0.08
C ASP A 202 -4.10 0.69 0.84
N VAL A 203 -5.03 -0.02 0.22
CA VAL A 203 -5.84 -1.06 0.89
C VAL A 203 -6.04 -2.30 0.03
N MET A 204 -5.54 -3.41 0.51
CA MET A 204 -5.85 -4.72 -0.05
C MET A 204 -7.12 -5.29 0.58
N THR A 205 -8.24 -5.24 -0.14
CA THR A 205 -9.50 -5.86 0.31
C THR A 205 -9.54 -7.35 -0.03
N THR A 206 -9.95 -7.71 -1.24
CA THR A 206 -9.92 -9.10 -1.74
C THR A 206 -8.60 -9.48 -2.37
N GLY A 207 -7.78 -8.49 -2.70
CA GLY A 207 -6.57 -8.66 -3.52
C GLY A 207 -6.84 -8.76 -5.02
N ALA A 208 -8.09 -8.66 -5.48
CA ALA A 208 -8.43 -8.88 -6.89
C ALA A 208 -7.72 -7.90 -7.85
N SER A 209 -7.62 -6.62 -7.51
CA SER A 209 -6.91 -5.63 -8.33
C SER A 209 -5.42 -5.91 -8.39
N LEU A 210 -4.81 -6.16 -7.22
CA LEU A 210 -3.39 -6.50 -7.13
C LEU A 210 -3.08 -7.79 -7.89
N ASN A 211 -3.95 -8.80 -7.78
CA ASN A 211 -3.81 -10.06 -8.51
C ASN A 211 -3.89 -9.87 -10.03
N GLU A 212 -4.83 -9.07 -10.52
CA GLU A 212 -4.96 -8.83 -11.96
C GLU A 212 -3.78 -8.02 -12.50
N LEU A 213 -3.30 -7.00 -11.75
CA LEU A 213 -2.09 -6.26 -12.12
C LEU A 213 -0.87 -7.17 -12.08
N ALA A 214 -0.67 -7.95 -11.00
CA ALA A 214 0.44 -8.90 -10.89
C ALA A 214 0.46 -9.90 -12.05
N LYS A 215 -0.71 -10.40 -12.46
CA LYS A 215 -0.85 -11.26 -13.65
C LYS A 215 -0.34 -10.54 -14.91
N THR A 216 -0.71 -9.28 -15.12
CA THR A 216 -0.26 -8.47 -16.25
C THR A 216 1.26 -8.29 -16.22
N LEU A 217 1.86 -8.03 -15.04
CA LEU A 217 3.31 -7.88 -14.90
C LEU A 217 4.06 -9.21 -15.15
N LYS A 218 3.53 -10.34 -14.64
CA LYS A 218 4.10 -11.67 -14.90
C LYS A 218 4.06 -11.99 -16.41
N GLN A 219 2.98 -11.62 -17.10
CA GLN A 219 2.88 -11.76 -18.56
C GLN A 219 3.88 -10.87 -19.33
N ALA A 220 4.26 -9.72 -18.75
CA ALA A 220 5.29 -8.84 -19.27
C ALA A 220 6.74 -9.28 -18.89
N GLY A 221 6.90 -10.43 -18.19
CA GLY A 221 8.18 -11.06 -17.89
C GLY A 221 8.66 -10.89 -16.44
N ALA A 222 7.91 -10.25 -15.53
CA ALA A 222 8.34 -10.10 -14.16
C ALA A 222 8.60 -11.45 -13.48
N ALA A 223 9.78 -11.62 -12.87
CA ALA A 223 10.17 -12.84 -12.16
C ALA A 223 9.46 -12.96 -10.80
N HIS A 224 9.32 -11.85 -10.09
CA HIS A 224 8.72 -11.81 -8.76
C HIS A 224 7.88 -10.56 -8.58
N VAL A 225 6.71 -10.68 -7.92
CA VAL A 225 5.79 -9.56 -7.65
C VAL A 225 5.34 -9.61 -6.21
N GLU A 226 5.69 -8.61 -5.42
CA GLU A 226 5.21 -8.43 -4.04
C GLU A 226 4.16 -7.33 -3.97
N CYS A 227 3.19 -7.48 -3.09
CA CYS A 227 2.20 -6.45 -2.76
C CYS A 227 2.60 -5.76 -1.44
N TRP A 228 2.88 -4.47 -1.50
CA TRP A 228 3.17 -3.63 -0.35
C TRP A 228 1.98 -2.72 -0.09
N VAL A 229 1.24 -2.97 0.99
CA VAL A 229 -0.03 -2.28 1.24
C VAL A 229 -0.06 -1.67 2.64
N ILE A 230 -0.68 -0.51 2.77
CA ILE A 230 -0.84 0.12 4.07
C ILE A 230 -1.81 -0.68 4.93
N ALA A 231 -2.90 -1.18 4.36
CA ALA A 231 -3.87 -1.94 5.12
C ALA A 231 -4.37 -3.20 4.41
N ARG A 232 -4.62 -4.25 5.20
CA ARG A 232 -5.24 -5.51 4.78
C ARG A 232 -6.60 -5.67 5.42
N THR A 233 -7.66 -5.80 4.63
CA THR A 233 -9.00 -6.14 5.15
C THR A 233 -9.04 -7.63 5.49
N LEU A 234 -9.36 -7.93 6.74
CA LEU A 234 -9.57 -9.29 7.20
C LEU A 234 -11.04 -9.70 7.08
N PRO A 235 -11.34 -10.99 6.88
CA PRO A 235 -12.71 -11.48 7.01
C PRO A 235 -13.27 -11.16 8.40
N LYS A 236 -14.54 -10.76 8.47
CA LYS A 236 -15.18 -10.63 9.78
C LYS A 236 -15.28 -12.02 10.42
N PRO A 237 -14.96 -12.15 11.71
CA PRO A 237 -15.28 -13.38 12.42
C PRO A 237 -16.81 -13.61 12.34
N TYR A 238 -17.19 -14.85 12.08
CA TYR A 238 -18.61 -15.27 12.09
C TYR A 238 -19.13 -15.23 13.51
#